data_697f527956df12484a08ef0bda591b1d
#
_entry.id   697f527956df12484a08ef0bda591b1d
#
_cell.length_a   1.000
_cell.length_b   1.000
_cell.length_c   1.000
_cell.angle_alpha   90.00
_cell.angle_beta   90.00
_cell.angle_gamma   90.00
#
_symmetry.space_group_name_H-M   'P 1'
#
loop_
_entity.id
_entity.type
_entity.pdbx_description
1 polymer ?
#
loop_
_entity_poly.entity_id
_entity_poly.type
_entity_poly.pdbx_seq_one_letter_code
_entity_poly.pdbx_strand_id
1 'polypeptide(L)'
;LSLVAKRLFAFLVVGIVSVGCGGAVARTSTVARAPARLARWTPYVHVPSPIDVVGPRRDGEMVVAANGRLWLLSRAGGVREFASTYHSNPGLEAYVALASPAHPGCGYGAGTVYAISFGKPRGVVSIAPDGVVRPFASIAAPGLIDGIAFDETGTFGYRLLLVTTRGRRSTVDAISCHGAVRQVTASAHRVEGGIAVAPMSFGRFAGDLIASDELGGGIWAITPTGRNLLVAASRLPHGPDTGVESEAFVPAGRFYALLADRLTPGNPHPGDNVLLRAGSGVLFAAGVRPGDLLDATEGGAKTVAVRCGNSGCAVLHVADGPAIAHAEGHIAIVR
;
A
#
# COMPACT_ATOMS: atom_id res chain seq x y z
N LEU A 1 -17.86 62.20 -42.86
CA LEU A 1 -17.14 63.50 -43.05
C LEU A 1 -15.90 63.51 -42.14
N SER A 2 -14.76 63.50 -42.86
CA SER A 2 -13.59 64.39 -42.84
C SER A 2 -12.55 64.10 -41.72
N LEU A 3 -11.40 63.98 -41.97
CA LEU A 3 -10.18 64.30 -42.74
C LEU A 3 -8.97 64.05 -41.79
N VAL A 4 -8.10 63.22 -42.21
CA VAL A 4 -6.67 63.35 -42.52
C VAL A 4 -5.84 64.34 -41.68
N ALA A 5 -4.76 63.84 -41.07
CA ALA A 5 -3.47 64.53 -41.01
C ALA A 5 -2.31 63.52 -40.82
N LYS A 6 -1.51 63.40 -41.89
CA LYS A 6 -0.18 62.77 -41.90
C LYS A 6 0.81 63.74 -41.23
N ARG A 7 1.63 63.22 -40.28
CA ARG A 7 2.91 63.86 -39.93
C ARG A 7 4.05 62.88 -40.08
N LEU A 8 4.92 63.17 -41.04
CA LEU A 8 6.25 62.61 -41.17
C LEU A 8 7.13 63.07 -40.00
N PHE A 9 7.84 62.17 -39.38
CA PHE A 9 9.02 62.48 -38.59
C PHE A 9 10.19 61.67 -39.09
N ALA A 10 11.19 62.34 -39.59
CA ALA A 10 12.49 61.76 -39.91
C ALA A 10 13.26 61.49 -38.62
N PHE A 11 13.78 60.30 -38.44
CA PHE A 11 14.70 59.98 -37.37
C PHE A 11 16.09 59.70 -37.92
N LEU A 12 17.00 60.46 -37.37
CA LEU A 12 18.44 60.45 -37.54
C LEU A 12 18.99 59.07 -37.02
N VAL A 13 19.73 58.36 -37.87
CA VAL A 13 20.45 57.13 -37.46
C VAL A 13 21.79 57.53 -36.87
N VAL A 14 21.93 57.33 -35.55
CA VAL A 14 23.22 57.36 -34.87
C VAL A 14 23.66 55.93 -34.71
N GLY A 15 24.69 55.52 -35.40
CA GLY A 15 25.30 54.20 -35.27
C GLY A 15 26.14 54.12 -33.99
N ILE A 16 25.76 53.24 -33.09
CA ILE A 16 26.59 52.83 -31.95
C ILE A 16 27.19 51.44 -32.28
N VAL A 17 28.50 51.40 -32.47
CA VAL A 17 29.28 50.17 -32.58
C VAL A 17 29.42 49.61 -31.17
N SER A 18 28.73 48.54 -30.82
CA SER A 18 28.92 47.77 -29.60
C SER A 18 29.84 46.59 -29.88
N VAL A 19 31.00 46.63 -29.27
CA VAL A 19 31.95 45.52 -29.19
C VAL A 19 31.32 44.41 -28.35
N GLY A 20 30.93 43.32 -29.00
CA GLY A 20 30.35 42.14 -28.33
C GLY A 20 31.41 41.30 -27.63
N CYS A 21 31.41 41.29 -26.29
CA CYS A 21 32.02 40.23 -25.52
C CYS A 21 31.26 38.93 -25.78
N GLY A 22 31.90 37.97 -26.45
CA GLY A 22 31.37 36.65 -26.69
C GLY A 22 31.26 35.84 -25.38
N GLY A 23 30.09 35.93 -24.73
CA GLY A 23 29.74 34.99 -23.65
C GLY A 23 29.43 33.62 -24.25
N ALA A 24 30.26 32.61 -23.95
CA ALA A 24 29.98 31.23 -24.27
C ALA A 24 28.72 30.78 -23.50
N VAL A 25 27.60 30.65 -24.22
CA VAL A 25 26.37 30.03 -23.67
C VAL A 25 26.65 28.55 -23.50
N ALA A 26 26.89 28.15 -22.26
CA ALA A 26 26.94 26.73 -21.91
C ALA A 26 25.60 26.07 -22.26
N ARG A 27 25.56 25.33 -23.34
CA ARG A 27 24.41 24.47 -23.66
C ARG A 27 24.38 23.36 -22.59
N THR A 28 23.53 23.52 -21.57
CA THR A 28 23.13 22.42 -20.69
C THR A 28 22.41 21.40 -21.56
N SER A 29 23.13 20.36 -21.97
CA SER A 29 22.55 19.18 -22.59
C SER A 29 21.68 18.50 -21.52
N THR A 30 20.39 18.73 -21.54
CA THR A 30 19.43 17.90 -20.83
C THR A 30 19.50 16.51 -21.48
N VAL A 31 20.26 15.61 -20.85
CA VAL A 31 20.23 14.19 -21.20
C VAL A 31 18.79 13.75 -20.94
N ALA A 32 18.04 13.49 -22.02
CA ALA A 32 16.73 12.90 -21.93
C ALA A 32 16.88 11.57 -21.21
N ARG A 33 16.37 11.49 -19.98
CA ARG A 33 16.38 10.26 -19.19
C ARG A 33 15.55 9.24 -19.96
N ALA A 34 16.15 8.12 -20.34
CA ALA A 34 15.41 7.01 -20.95
C ALA A 34 14.19 6.68 -20.07
N PRO A 35 13.04 6.36 -20.68
CA PRO A 35 11.84 6.00 -19.91
C PRO A 35 12.20 4.87 -18.95
N ALA A 36 11.83 5.04 -17.68
CA ALA A 36 12.10 4.03 -16.67
C ALA A 36 11.42 2.71 -17.11
N ARG A 37 12.19 1.64 -17.18
CA ARG A 37 11.64 0.31 -17.51
C ARG A 37 10.83 -0.15 -16.32
N LEU A 38 9.57 -0.58 -16.53
CA LEU A 38 8.73 -1.15 -15.47
C LEU A 38 9.42 -2.35 -14.83
N ALA A 39 9.37 -2.43 -13.52
CA ALA A 39 9.75 -3.60 -12.77
C ALA A 39 8.77 -4.76 -13.06
N ARG A 40 9.15 -5.97 -12.66
CA ARG A 40 8.29 -7.15 -12.78
C ARG A 40 8.15 -7.82 -11.42
N TRP A 41 6.90 -8.12 -11.07
CA TRP A 41 6.62 -9.14 -10.08
C TRP A 41 6.85 -10.51 -10.71
N THR A 42 7.55 -11.38 -10.00
CA THR A 42 7.87 -12.73 -10.50
C THR A 42 7.44 -13.77 -9.48
N PRO A 43 6.93 -14.94 -9.94
CA PRO A 43 6.63 -16.06 -9.06
C PRO A 43 7.85 -16.43 -8.20
N TYR A 44 7.62 -16.66 -6.91
CA TYR A 44 8.69 -16.95 -5.94
C TYR A 44 8.50 -18.29 -5.25
N VAL A 45 7.35 -18.53 -4.63
CA VAL A 45 7.06 -19.77 -3.91
C VAL A 45 5.58 -20.11 -4.00
N HIS A 46 5.25 -21.40 -4.19
CA HIS A 46 3.88 -21.87 -4.15
C HIS A 46 3.35 -21.93 -2.72
N VAL A 47 2.15 -21.37 -2.52
CA VAL A 47 1.37 -21.44 -1.29
C VAL A 47 -0.09 -21.65 -1.67
N PRO A 48 -0.79 -22.67 -1.17
CA PRO A 48 -2.20 -22.89 -1.55
C PRO A 48 -3.11 -21.73 -1.10
N SER A 49 -3.77 -21.08 -2.05
CA SER A 49 -4.71 -19.96 -1.82
C SER A 49 -4.16 -18.89 -0.87
N PRO A 50 -3.00 -18.27 -1.17
CA PRO A 50 -2.46 -17.21 -0.33
C PRO A 50 -3.36 -15.98 -0.40
N ILE A 51 -3.58 -15.34 0.77
CA ILE A 51 -4.42 -14.15 0.92
C ILE A 51 -3.58 -12.97 1.35
N ASP A 52 -2.61 -13.21 2.26
CA ASP A 52 -1.84 -12.13 2.84
C ASP A 52 -0.48 -12.62 3.33
N VAL A 53 0.49 -11.73 3.39
CA VAL A 53 1.83 -12.03 3.88
C VAL A 53 2.37 -10.86 4.71
N VAL A 54 2.86 -11.16 5.92
CA VAL A 54 3.45 -10.16 6.81
C VAL A 54 4.74 -10.65 7.44
N GLY A 55 5.56 -9.74 7.89
CA GLY A 55 6.83 -10.04 8.55
C GLY A 55 7.98 -9.14 8.08
N PRO A 56 9.25 -9.55 8.32
CA PRO A 56 9.62 -10.82 8.97
C PRO A 56 9.44 -10.81 10.49
N ARG A 57 9.22 -11.98 11.04
CA ARG A 57 9.35 -12.28 12.48
C ARG A 57 10.81 -12.14 12.93
N ARG A 58 11.07 -12.25 14.24
CA ARG A 58 12.45 -12.19 14.80
C ARG A 58 13.38 -13.29 14.26
N ASP A 59 12.83 -14.47 13.95
CA ASP A 59 13.55 -15.59 13.36
C ASP A 59 13.80 -15.44 11.85
N GLY A 60 13.22 -14.38 11.26
CA GLY A 60 13.33 -14.06 9.83
C GLY A 60 12.31 -14.78 8.94
N GLU A 61 11.40 -15.57 9.52
CA GLU A 61 10.29 -16.17 8.79
C GLU A 61 9.16 -15.17 8.55
N MET A 62 8.46 -15.32 7.43
CA MET A 62 7.24 -14.57 7.12
C MET A 62 6.03 -15.37 7.58
N VAL A 63 4.95 -14.68 7.95
CA VAL A 63 3.65 -15.30 8.19
C VAL A 63 2.80 -15.12 6.95
N VAL A 64 2.25 -16.22 6.44
CA VAL A 64 1.35 -16.22 5.27
C VAL A 64 -0.01 -16.71 5.72
N ALA A 65 -1.04 -15.90 5.49
CA ALA A 65 -2.43 -16.32 5.59
C ALA A 65 -2.82 -16.98 4.26
N ALA A 66 -3.21 -18.24 4.31
CA ALA A 66 -3.50 -19.02 3.12
C ALA A 66 -4.48 -20.16 3.40
N ASN A 67 -5.46 -20.34 2.53
CA ASN A 67 -6.45 -21.43 2.62
C ASN A 67 -7.12 -21.54 4.01
N GLY A 68 -7.47 -20.41 4.61
CA GLY A 68 -8.08 -20.33 5.94
C GLY A 68 -7.18 -20.74 7.11
N ARG A 69 -5.86 -20.79 6.89
CA ARG A 69 -4.82 -21.16 7.86
C ARG A 69 -3.68 -20.17 7.86
N LEU A 70 -2.75 -20.33 8.81
CA LEU A 70 -1.49 -19.60 8.83
C LEU A 70 -0.31 -20.53 8.57
N TRP A 71 0.65 -20.01 7.84
CA TRP A 71 1.88 -20.71 7.47
C TRP A 71 3.09 -19.86 7.79
N LEU A 72 4.22 -20.48 8.03
CA LEU A 72 5.51 -19.80 8.10
C LEU A 72 6.30 -20.10 6.84
N LEU A 73 6.79 -19.03 6.21
CA LEU A 73 7.68 -19.08 5.05
C LEU A 73 9.09 -18.73 5.50
N SER A 74 10.00 -19.70 5.40
CA SER A 74 11.42 -19.49 5.69
C SER A 74 12.13 -18.69 4.59
N ARG A 75 13.30 -18.13 4.90
CA ARG A 75 14.14 -17.43 3.91
C ARG A 75 14.58 -18.33 2.75
N ALA A 76 14.63 -19.64 2.96
CA ALA A 76 14.96 -20.63 1.93
C ALA A 76 13.76 -21.04 1.07
N GLY A 77 12.56 -20.48 1.29
CA GLY A 77 11.35 -20.82 0.56
C GLY A 77 10.58 -22.03 1.11
N GLY A 78 11.02 -22.62 2.23
CA GLY A 78 10.27 -23.69 2.89
C GLY A 78 9.00 -23.16 3.57
N VAL A 79 7.87 -23.85 3.38
CA VAL A 79 6.56 -23.49 3.94
C VAL A 79 6.14 -24.56 4.93
N ARG A 80 5.69 -24.17 6.14
CA ARG A 80 5.18 -25.07 7.17
C ARG A 80 3.98 -24.49 7.89
N GLU A 81 3.06 -25.31 8.36
CA GLU A 81 1.88 -24.84 9.11
C GLU A 81 2.30 -24.13 10.40
N PHE A 82 1.56 -23.07 10.74
CA PHE A 82 1.70 -22.29 11.97
C PHE A 82 0.35 -22.06 12.60
N ALA A 83 0.29 -22.13 13.97
CA ALA A 83 -0.95 -21.91 14.71
C ALA A 83 -2.10 -22.84 14.24
N SER A 84 -1.90 -24.15 14.34
CA SER A 84 -2.82 -25.19 13.83
C SER A 84 -4.26 -25.07 14.34
N THR A 85 -4.51 -24.36 15.45
CA THR A 85 -5.85 -24.08 15.98
C THR A 85 -6.51 -22.83 15.39
N TYR A 86 -5.78 -22.03 14.58
CA TYR A 86 -6.37 -20.95 13.82
C TYR A 86 -7.05 -21.49 12.57
N HIS A 87 -8.32 -21.14 12.43
CA HIS A 87 -9.12 -21.46 11.25
C HIS A 87 -9.96 -20.26 10.84
N SER A 88 -9.92 -19.92 9.57
CA SER A 88 -10.81 -18.98 8.92
C SER A 88 -11.54 -19.64 7.77
N ASN A 89 -12.57 -19.02 7.24
CA ASN A 89 -13.23 -19.50 6.03
C ASN A 89 -12.28 -19.28 4.82
N PRO A 90 -11.92 -20.34 4.06
CA PRO A 90 -11.03 -20.18 2.90
C PRO A 90 -11.56 -19.26 1.79
N GLY A 91 -12.88 -19.02 1.76
CA GLY A 91 -13.52 -18.10 0.81
C GLY A 91 -13.55 -16.62 1.25
N LEU A 92 -12.97 -16.31 2.43
CA LEU A 92 -12.91 -14.95 2.97
C LEU A 92 -11.45 -14.52 3.16
N GLU A 93 -11.20 -13.24 2.96
CA GLU A 93 -9.87 -12.63 3.04
C GLU A 93 -9.51 -12.33 4.51
N ALA A 94 -8.91 -13.30 5.18
CA ALA A 94 -8.47 -13.15 6.56
C ALA A 94 -7.08 -12.52 6.61
N TYR A 95 -7.00 -11.21 6.46
CA TYR A 95 -5.73 -10.48 6.55
C TYR A 95 -5.12 -10.52 7.94
N VAL A 96 -3.80 -10.29 7.99
CA VAL A 96 -2.99 -10.42 9.20
C VAL A 96 -2.09 -9.20 9.40
N ALA A 97 -1.78 -8.89 10.66
CA ALA A 97 -0.79 -7.90 11.04
C ALA A 97 0.19 -8.49 12.04
N LEU A 98 1.47 -8.15 11.92
CA LEU A 98 2.53 -8.60 12.82
C LEU A 98 2.96 -7.47 13.75
N ALA A 99 2.91 -7.68 15.07
CA ALA A 99 3.40 -6.72 16.03
C ALA A 99 4.94 -6.62 15.96
N SER A 100 5.43 -5.43 15.61
CA SER A 100 6.85 -5.11 15.60
C SER A 100 7.47 -5.27 17.00
N PRO A 101 8.72 -5.79 17.11
CA PRO A 101 9.46 -5.80 18.37
C PRO A 101 9.69 -4.42 18.98
N ALA A 102 9.75 -3.39 18.11
CA ALA A 102 9.96 -2.01 18.50
C ALA A 102 8.65 -1.22 18.61
N HIS A 103 7.48 -1.89 18.50
CA HIS A 103 6.20 -1.21 18.55
C HIS A 103 6.03 -0.52 19.91
N PRO A 104 5.96 0.82 19.96
CA PRO A 104 5.81 1.56 21.20
C PRO A 104 4.39 1.43 21.74
N GLY A 105 4.19 1.87 22.98
CA GLY A 105 2.88 1.84 23.63
C GLY A 105 2.71 0.67 24.59
N CYS A 106 1.48 0.20 24.77
CA CYS A 106 1.12 -0.77 25.81
C CYS A 106 1.51 -2.23 25.54
N GLY A 107 2.25 -2.49 24.47
CA GLY A 107 2.83 -3.81 24.19
C GLY A 107 1.84 -4.85 23.64
N TYR A 108 1.80 -4.99 22.33
CA TYR A 108 1.02 -6.07 21.68
C TYR A 108 1.70 -7.44 21.71
N GLY A 109 2.84 -7.54 22.38
CA GLY A 109 3.66 -8.76 22.36
C GLY A 109 4.46 -8.87 21.05
N ALA A 110 5.78 -8.62 21.18
CA ALA A 110 6.68 -8.64 20.02
C ALA A 110 6.64 -9.99 19.28
N GLY A 111 6.33 -9.94 17.98
CA GLY A 111 6.19 -11.13 17.13
C GLY A 111 4.84 -11.84 17.25
N THR A 112 3.88 -11.25 17.98
CA THR A 112 2.48 -11.72 17.97
C THR A 112 1.83 -11.35 16.65
N VAL A 113 1.14 -12.29 16.03
CA VAL A 113 0.32 -12.07 14.84
C VAL A 113 -1.10 -11.78 15.27
N TYR A 114 -1.71 -10.81 14.64
CA TYR A 114 -3.13 -10.48 14.79
C TYR A 114 -3.82 -10.81 13.48
N ALA A 115 -4.81 -11.71 13.55
CA ALA A 115 -5.51 -12.20 12.37
C ALA A 115 -7.01 -11.89 12.46
N ILE A 116 -7.60 -11.53 11.33
CA ILE A 116 -9.04 -11.37 11.19
C ILE A 116 -9.71 -12.74 11.45
N SER A 117 -10.77 -12.71 12.26
CA SER A 117 -11.61 -13.88 12.57
C SER A 117 -13.05 -13.59 12.19
N PHE A 118 -13.60 -14.40 11.30
CA PHE A 118 -15.00 -14.34 10.89
C PHE A 118 -15.90 -15.27 11.74
N GLY A 119 -15.31 -15.92 12.78
CA GLY A 119 -16.02 -16.77 13.73
C GLY A 119 -16.96 -15.98 14.66
N LYS A 120 -17.41 -16.65 15.73
CA LYS A 120 -18.23 -16.01 16.78
C LYS A 120 -17.44 -15.99 18.10
N PRO A 121 -17.12 -14.80 18.66
CA PRO A 121 -17.38 -13.47 18.12
C PRO A 121 -16.50 -13.15 16.91
N ARG A 122 -17.04 -12.38 15.96
CA ARG A 122 -16.31 -11.83 14.82
C ARG A 122 -15.35 -10.73 15.30
N GLY A 123 -14.15 -10.67 14.74
CA GLY A 123 -13.18 -9.63 15.11
C GLY A 123 -11.75 -10.00 14.84
N VAL A 124 -10.91 -9.97 15.85
CA VAL A 124 -9.48 -10.24 15.77
C VAL A 124 -9.08 -11.28 16.81
N VAL A 125 -8.24 -12.22 16.41
CA VAL A 125 -7.53 -13.12 17.31
C VAL A 125 -6.05 -12.73 17.39
N SER A 126 -5.42 -12.99 18.54
CA SER A 126 -3.97 -12.89 18.71
C SER A 126 -3.34 -14.28 18.65
N ILE A 127 -2.22 -14.39 17.95
CA ILE A 127 -1.46 -15.62 17.80
C ILE A 127 -0.04 -15.35 18.33
N ALA A 128 0.29 -15.97 19.44
CA ALA A 128 1.61 -15.84 20.06
C ALA A 128 2.72 -16.41 19.16
N PRO A 129 3.99 -16.03 19.36
CA PRO A 129 5.10 -16.56 18.54
C PRO A 129 5.22 -18.08 18.50
N ASP A 130 4.72 -18.78 19.53
CA ASP A 130 4.66 -20.25 19.62
C ASP A 130 3.42 -20.86 18.93
N GLY A 131 2.53 -20.03 18.35
CA GLY A 131 1.34 -20.47 17.64
C GLY A 131 0.07 -20.58 18.49
N VAL A 132 0.11 -20.21 19.77
CA VAL A 132 -1.07 -20.24 20.66
C VAL A 132 -2.05 -19.13 20.23
N VAL A 133 -3.27 -19.53 19.89
CA VAL A 133 -4.36 -18.63 19.43
C VAL A 133 -5.26 -18.24 20.59
N ARG A 134 -5.60 -16.95 20.70
CA ARG A 134 -6.54 -16.43 21.71
C ARG A 134 -7.48 -15.37 21.10
N PRO A 135 -8.75 -15.30 21.53
CA PRO A 135 -9.59 -14.15 21.21
C PRO A 135 -8.90 -12.84 21.67
N PHE A 136 -9.00 -11.79 20.86
CA PHE A 136 -8.37 -10.51 21.19
C PHE A 136 -9.37 -9.35 21.22
N ALA A 137 -10.11 -9.13 20.14
CA ALA A 137 -11.10 -8.05 20.07
C ALA A 137 -12.33 -8.49 19.29
N SER A 138 -13.51 -8.11 19.78
CA SER A 138 -14.79 -8.31 19.08
C SER A 138 -15.19 -7.04 18.36
N ILE A 139 -15.62 -7.16 17.11
CA ILE A 139 -15.97 -6.04 16.25
C ILE A 139 -17.48 -6.00 16.03
N ALA A 140 -18.09 -4.91 16.48
CA ALA A 140 -19.54 -4.68 16.35
C ALA A 140 -19.93 -4.03 15.01
N ALA A 141 -19.00 -3.34 14.33
CA ALA A 141 -19.26 -2.68 13.06
C ALA A 141 -19.84 -3.66 12.03
N PRO A 142 -20.98 -3.34 11.37
CA PRO A 142 -21.57 -4.25 10.41
C PRO A 142 -20.81 -4.22 9.07
N GLY A 143 -20.75 -5.36 8.40
CA GLY A 143 -20.08 -5.50 7.10
C GLY A 143 -18.99 -6.58 7.10
N LEU A 144 -18.16 -6.61 6.07
CA LEU A 144 -16.99 -7.47 5.97
C LEU A 144 -15.82 -6.78 6.66
N ILE A 145 -15.04 -7.51 7.45
CA ILE A 145 -13.75 -7.01 7.94
C ILE A 145 -12.74 -7.31 6.84
N ASP A 146 -12.13 -6.27 6.29
CA ASP A 146 -11.34 -6.34 5.05
C ASP A 146 -10.07 -5.47 5.08
N GLY A 147 -9.55 -5.17 6.25
CA GLY A 147 -8.25 -4.50 6.38
C GLY A 147 -7.77 -4.49 7.83
N ILE A 148 -6.46 -4.70 8.04
CA ILE A 148 -5.83 -4.71 9.36
C ILE A 148 -4.39 -4.20 9.26
N ALA A 149 -3.99 -3.22 10.09
CA ALA A 149 -2.60 -2.73 10.14
C ALA A 149 -2.25 -2.12 11.50
N PHE A 150 -0.98 -2.06 11.84
CA PHE A 150 -0.51 -1.31 13.00
C PHE A 150 -0.25 0.15 12.67
N ASP A 151 -0.60 1.04 13.59
CA ASP A 151 -0.11 2.41 13.60
C ASP A 151 1.32 2.44 14.16
N GLU A 152 2.30 2.49 13.28
CA GLU A 152 3.72 2.58 13.63
C GLU A 152 4.17 4.02 13.92
N THR A 153 3.30 5.02 13.69
CA THR A 153 3.63 6.45 13.82
C THR A 153 3.18 7.08 15.12
N GLY A 154 2.20 6.47 15.77
CA GLY A 154 1.59 6.97 17.01
C GLY A 154 0.43 7.94 16.82
N THR A 155 0.07 8.28 15.58
CA THR A 155 -1.01 9.22 15.29
C THR A 155 -2.38 8.69 15.69
N PHE A 156 -2.57 7.36 15.64
CA PHE A 156 -3.74 6.67 16.21
C PHE A 156 -3.47 6.09 17.61
N GLY A 157 -2.38 6.52 18.29
CA GLY A 157 -1.98 6.06 19.61
C GLY A 157 -1.33 4.69 19.62
N TYR A 158 -0.58 4.37 18.57
CA TYR A 158 0.10 3.06 18.39
C TYR A 158 -0.86 1.87 18.49
N ARG A 159 -2.04 1.98 17.87
CA ARG A 159 -3.09 0.97 17.94
C ARG A 159 -3.09 0.08 16.71
N LEU A 160 -3.69 -1.10 16.86
CA LEU A 160 -4.07 -1.93 15.74
C LEU A 160 -5.31 -1.32 15.09
N LEU A 161 -5.24 -1.01 13.81
CA LEU A 161 -6.33 -0.46 13.02
C LEU A 161 -7.03 -1.57 12.27
N LEU A 162 -8.35 -1.49 12.19
CA LEU A 162 -9.19 -2.44 11.49
C LEU A 162 -10.19 -1.69 10.63
N VAL A 163 -10.38 -2.16 9.42
CA VAL A 163 -11.39 -1.67 8.50
C VAL A 163 -12.52 -2.69 8.38
N THR A 164 -13.77 -2.20 8.41
CA THR A 164 -14.96 -3.00 8.15
C THR A 164 -15.80 -2.29 7.11
N THR A 165 -16.03 -2.91 5.94
CA THR A 165 -16.72 -2.31 4.82
C THR A 165 -18.16 -2.82 4.67
N ARG A 166 -19.08 -1.90 4.46
CA ARG A 166 -20.48 -2.16 4.15
C ARG A 166 -20.99 -1.23 3.06
N GLY A 167 -21.24 -1.79 1.89
CA GLY A 167 -21.68 -1.04 0.72
C GLY A 167 -20.66 0.02 0.31
N ARG A 168 -21.02 1.30 0.34
CA ARG A 168 -20.16 2.40 -0.10
C ARG A 168 -19.36 3.07 1.04
N ARG A 169 -19.35 2.50 2.23
CA ARG A 169 -18.71 3.09 3.41
C ARG A 169 -17.94 2.06 4.18
N SER A 170 -16.89 2.55 4.84
CA SER A 170 -16.08 1.76 5.76
C SER A 170 -16.12 2.37 7.16
N THR A 171 -16.08 1.49 8.15
CA THR A 171 -15.81 1.82 9.55
C THR A 171 -14.35 1.56 9.83
N VAL A 172 -13.67 2.50 10.47
CA VAL A 172 -12.30 2.33 10.96
C VAL A 172 -12.35 2.27 12.48
N ASP A 173 -11.85 1.17 13.03
CA ASP A 173 -11.70 0.92 14.45
C ASP A 173 -10.22 0.91 14.84
N ALA A 174 -9.90 1.50 15.99
CA ALA A 174 -8.58 1.48 16.60
C ALA A 174 -8.61 0.64 17.88
N ILE A 175 -7.89 -0.47 17.89
CA ILE A 175 -7.91 -1.48 18.95
C ILE A 175 -6.67 -1.31 19.82
N SER A 176 -6.84 -1.22 21.15
CA SER A 176 -5.72 -1.13 22.09
C SER A 176 -5.05 -2.50 22.29
N CYS A 177 -3.86 -2.53 22.88
CA CYS A 177 -3.16 -3.79 23.21
C CYS A 177 -3.91 -4.70 24.23
N HIS A 178 -4.98 -4.20 24.83
CA HIS A 178 -5.89 -4.98 25.69
C HIS A 178 -7.18 -5.41 24.96
N GLY A 179 -7.26 -5.22 23.64
CA GLY A 179 -8.44 -5.57 22.85
C GLY A 179 -9.60 -4.57 22.94
N ALA A 180 -9.43 -3.43 23.62
CA ALA A 180 -10.48 -2.41 23.70
C ALA A 180 -10.58 -1.68 22.36
N VAL A 181 -11.79 -1.67 21.78
CA VAL A 181 -12.10 -1.09 20.48
C VAL A 181 -12.61 0.34 20.65
N ARG A 182 -12.03 1.27 19.88
CA ARG A 182 -12.49 2.66 19.76
C ARG A 182 -12.73 2.96 18.28
N GLN A 183 -13.95 3.27 17.92
CA GLN A 183 -14.27 3.69 16.56
C GLN A 183 -13.62 5.05 16.27
N VAL A 184 -12.86 5.11 15.17
CA VAL A 184 -12.30 6.35 14.61
C VAL A 184 -13.36 7.05 13.76
N THR A 185 -14.02 6.30 12.87
CA THR A 185 -15.11 6.79 12.01
C THR A 185 -15.98 5.62 11.54
N ALA A 186 -17.25 5.89 11.23
CA ALA A 186 -18.16 4.96 10.57
C ALA A 186 -18.58 5.46 9.17
N SER A 187 -17.90 6.48 8.68
CA SER A 187 -18.25 7.14 7.41
C SER A 187 -17.05 7.32 6.48
N ALA A 188 -16.01 6.49 6.64
CA ALA A 188 -14.92 6.45 5.70
C ALA A 188 -15.41 6.12 4.28
N HIS A 189 -14.67 6.53 3.26
CA HIS A 189 -14.88 6.04 1.92
C HIS A 189 -14.75 4.51 1.91
N ARG A 190 -15.43 3.83 0.97
CA ARG A 190 -15.22 2.40 0.80
C ARG A 190 -13.76 2.13 0.49
N VAL A 191 -13.15 1.28 1.26
CA VAL A 191 -11.77 0.83 1.08
C VAL A 191 -11.67 -0.62 1.52
N GLU A 192 -10.73 -1.36 0.98
CA GLU A 192 -10.48 -2.76 1.33
C GLU A 192 -9.03 -3.14 1.07
N GLY A 193 -8.66 -4.35 1.47
CA GLY A 193 -7.38 -4.97 1.22
C GLY A 193 -6.27 -4.59 2.20
N GLY A 194 -5.05 -4.61 1.71
CA GLY A 194 -3.89 -4.19 2.48
C GLY A 194 -3.94 -2.70 2.78
N ILE A 195 -3.92 -2.33 4.05
CA ILE A 195 -3.95 -0.94 4.51
C ILE A 195 -2.64 -0.59 5.23
N ALA A 196 -2.24 0.68 5.23
CA ALA A 196 -1.00 1.10 5.87
C ALA A 196 -1.09 2.50 6.49
N VAL A 197 -0.45 2.74 7.65
CA VAL A 197 -0.31 4.09 8.19
C VAL A 197 0.88 4.80 7.55
N ALA A 198 0.64 5.98 7.01
CA ALA A 198 1.62 6.77 6.30
C ALA A 198 2.78 7.21 7.21
N PRO A 199 4.05 7.03 6.80
CA PRO A 199 5.18 7.53 7.56
C PRO A 199 5.16 9.05 7.62
N MET A 200 5.83 9.63 8.62
CA MET A 200 5.87 11.09 8.84
C MET A 200 6.51 11.86 7.68
N SER A 201 7.14 11.17 6.74
CA SER A 201 7.69 11.73 5.50
C SER A 201 6.70 11.81 4.33
N PHE A 202 5.47 11.32 4.48
CA PHE A 202 4.48 11.25 3.39
C PHE A 202 3.70 12.57 3.20
N GLY A 203 4.37 13.69 3.31
CA GLY A 203 3.83 15.02 3.05
C GLY A 203 2.59 15.33 3.89
N ARG A 204 1.56 15.91 3.28
CA ARG A 204 0.34 16.34 3.98
C ARG A 204 -0.52 15.21 4.55
N PHE A 205 -0.23 13.97 4.20
CA PHE A 205 -0.93 12.77 4.69
C PHE A 205 -0.11 11.99 5.72
N ALA A 206 0.97 12.60 6.24
CA ALA A 206 1.80 12.01 7.28
C ALA A 206 0.96 11.57 8.48
N GLY A 207 1.08 10.30 8.86
CA GLY A 207 0.36 9.71 9.99
C GLY A 207 -1.10 9.35 9.74
N ASP A 208 -1.65 9.57 8.54
CA ASP A 208 -3.00 9.11 8.18
C ASP A 208 -2.98 7.61 7.82
N LEU A 209 -4.10 6.93 8.01
CA LEU A 209 -4.33 5.60 7.46
C LEU A 209 -4.57 5.72 5.96
N ILE A 210 -3.77 5.03 5.16
CA ILE A 210 -3.95 4.95 3.71
C ILE A 210 -4.63 3.63 3.39
N ALA A 211 -5.59 3.70 2.48
CA ALA A 211 -6.35 2.54 2.03
C ALA A 211 -6.95 2.80 0.65
N SER A 212 -7.06 1.77 -0.17
CA SER A 212 -7.48 1.87 -1.55
C SER A 212 -8.94 1.47 -1.76
N ASP A 213 -9.57 2.09 -2.76
CA ASP A 213 -10.89 1.74 -3.27
C ASP A 213 -10.72 0.98 -4.58
N GLU A 214 -10.79 -0.32 -4.50
CA GLU A 214 -10.71 -1.24 -5.63
C GLU A 214 -11.72 -0.87 -6.73
N LEU A 215 -12.97 -0.56 -6.37
CA LEU A 215 -14.03 -0.29 -7.33
C LEU A 215 -13.85 1.04 -8.06
N GLY A 216 -13.36 2.05 -7.37
CA GLY A 216 -13.21 3.42 -7.89
C GLY A 216 -11.80 3.77 -8.32
N GLY A 217 -10.79 2.95 -7.99
CA GLY A 217 -9.38 3.20 -8.28
C GLY A 217 -8.78 4.38 -7.52
N GLY A 218 -9.43 4.83 -6.46
CA GLY A 218 -8.98 5.92 -5.60
C GLY A 218 -8.16 5.43 -4.42
N ILE A 219 -7.09 6.16 -4.09
CA ILE A 219 -6.28 5.96 -2.89
C ILE A 219 -6.70 7.02 -1.88
N TRP A 220 -7.12 6.60 -0.69
CA TRP A 220 -7.73 7.46 0.31
C TRP A 220 -6.89 7.52 1.58
N ALA A 221 -6.91 8.67 2.24
CA ALA A 221 -6.37 8.87 3.57
C ALA A 221 -7.52 9.06 4.57
N ILE A 222 -7.48 8.34 5.67
CA ILE A 222 -8.39 8.48 6.81
C ILE A 222 -7.57 9.03 7.98
N THR A 223 -7.89 10.26 8.41
CA THR A 223 -7.15 10.91 9.49
C THR A 223 -7.47 10.28 10.85
N PRO A 224 -6.65 10.49 11.90
CA PRO A 224 -6.94 10.06 13.27
C PRO A 224 -8.23 10.65 13.86
N THR A 225 -8.76 11.72 13.24
CA THR A 225 -10.05 12.34 13.58
C THR A 225 -11.21 11.85 12.71
N GLY A 226 -10.97 10.88 11.83
CA GLY A 226 -12.00 10.25 11.00
C GLY A 226 -12.37 10.99 9.71
N ARG A 227 -11.62 12.03 9.31
CA ARG A 227 -11.84 12.72 8.03
C ARG A 227 -11.31 11.86 6.87
N ASN A 228 -11.99 11.94 5.72
CA ASN A 228 -11.60 11.27 4.49
C ASN A 228 -11.00 12.28 3.52
N LEU A 229 -9.86 11.97 2.95
CA LEU A 229 -9.15 12.81 2.00
C LEU A 229 -8.69 11.95 0.82
N LEU A 230 -8.94 12.37 -0.41
CA LEU A 230 -8.40 11.72 -1.59
C LEU A 230 -6.89 12.03 -1.66
N VAL A 231 -6.07 10.99 -1.64
CA VAL A 231 -4.61 11.08 -1.86
C VAL A 231 -4.34 11.26 -3.34
N ALA A 232 -4.83 10.32 -4.15
CA ALA A 232 -4.70 10.33 -5.61
C ALA A 232 -5.68 9.34 -6.24
N ALA A 233 -5.90 9.47 -7.56
CA ALA A 233 -6.40 8.35 -8.37
C ALA A 233 -5.20 7.50 -8.80
N SER A 234 -5.31 6.18 -8.72
CA SER A 234 -4.25 5.24 -9.11
C SER A 234 -3.92 5.32 -10.61
N ARG A 235 -4.92 5.66 -11.43
CA ARG A 235 -4.88 5.64 -12.90
C ARG A 235 -4.62 4.24 -13.48
N LEU A 236 -4.81 3.22 -12.68
CA LEU A 236 -4.78 1.82 -13.08
C LEU A 236 -6.20 1.33 -13.38
N PRO A 237 -6.36 0.17 -14.02
CA PRO A 237 -7.66 -0.50 -14.09
C PRO A 237 -8.28 -0.62 -12.71
N HIS A 238 -9.60 -0.51 -12.63
CA HIS A 238 -10.36 -0.60 -11.38
C HIS A 238 -11.73 -1.23 -11.64
N GLY A 239 -12.35 -1.70 -10.59
CA GLY A 239 -13.57 -2.48 -10.62
C GLY A 239 -13.40 -3.76 -9.83
N PRO A 240 -14.48 -4.53 -9.62
CA PRO A 240 -14.40 -5.79 -8.87
C PRO A 240 -13.31 -6.72 -9.42
N ASP A 241 -12.56 -7.35 -8.54
CA ASP A 241 -11.49 -8.29 -8.85
C ASP A 241 -10.39 -7.71 -9.79
N THR A 242 -10.20 -6.37 -9.75
CA THR A 242 -9.30 -5.72 -10.73
C THR A 242 -8.53 -4.54 -10.14
N GLY A 243 -9.11 -3.78 -9.22
CA GLY A 243 -8.62 -2.48 -8.81
C GLY A 243 -7.45 -2.51 -7.83
N VAL A 244 -7.06 -1.33 -7.34
CA VAL A 244 -5.99 -1.18 -6.33
C VAL A 244 -6.47 -1.67 -4.97
N GLU A 245 -5.63 -2.46 -4.31
CA GLU A 245 -5.99 -3.13 -3.08
C GLU A 245 -4.81 -3.36 -2.12
N SER A 246 -3.61 -3.53 -2.63
CA SER A 246 -2.46 -4.00 -1.83
C SER A 246 -1.43 -2.91 -1.63
N GLU A 247 -1.20 -2.48 -0.38
CA GLU A 247 -0.31 -1.36 -0.10
C GLU A 247 0.88 -1.71 0.79
N ALA A 248 1.96 -0.94 0.60
CA ALA A 248 3.07 -0.82 1.54
C ALA A 248 3.88 0.45 1.34
N PHE A 249 4.44 0.99 2.41
CA PHE A 249 5.43 2.07 2.32
C PHE A 249 6.84 1.54 2.10
N VAL A 250 7.54 2.16 1.16
CA VAL A 250 8.91 1.78 0.76
C VAL A 250 9.92 2.25 1.80
N PRO A 251 10.69 1.34 2.41
CA PRO A 251 11.74 1.71 3.34
C PRO A 251 13.01 2.16 2.62
N ALA A 252 13.92 2.78 3.36
CA ALA A 252 15.29 2.98 2.91
C ALA A 252 16.07 1.65 2.87
N GLY A 253 17.08 1.57 1.99
CA GLY A 253 17.98 0.43 1.89
C GLY A 253 17.50 -0.68 0.95
N ARG A 254 18.11 -1.86 1.09
CA ARG A 254 17.79 -3.02 0.28
C ARG A 254 16.64 -3.81 0.90
N PHE A 255 15.71 -4.23 0.08
CA PHE A 255 14.60 -5.10 0.45
C PHE A 255 14.14 -5.92 -0.76
N TYR A 256 13.29 -6.88 -0.53
CA TYR A 256 12.37 -7.38 -1.52
C TYR A 256 10.93 -7.28 -1.00
N ALA A 257 10.01 -7.10 -1.94
CA ALA A 257 8.59 -7.07 -1.65
C ALA A 257 7.98 -8.42 -2.02
N LEU A 258 7.01 -8.87 -1.23
CA LEU A 258 6.18 -10.05 -1.49
C LEU A 258 4.72 -9.63 -1.61
N LEU A 259 3.98 -10.33 -2.46
CA LEU A 259 2.55 -10.11 -2.70
C LEU A 259 1.89 -11.48 -2.93
N ALA A 260 0.75 -11.72 -2.31
CA ALA A 260 0.00 -12.95 -2.53
C ALA A 260 -0.68 -12.93 -3.89
N ASP A 261 -0.65 -14.06 -4.62
CA ASP A 261 -1.34 -14.29 -5.89
C ASP A 261 -2.19 -15.55 -5.74
N ARG A 262 -3.48 -15.34 -5.50
CA ARG A 262 -4.45 -16.37 -5.15
C ARG A 262 -5.08 -16.99 -6.38
N LEU A 263 -5.14 -18.31 -6.45
CA LEU A 263 -5.93 -18.98 -7.50
C LEU A 263 -7.42 -18.86 -7.20
N THR A 264 -8.13 -18.14 -8.08
CA THR A 264 -9.57 -17.90 -8.02
C THR A 264 -10.21 -18.29 -9.36
N PRO A 265 -10.56 -19.57 -9.55
CA PRO A 265 -11.10 -20.07 -10.80
C PRO A 265 -12.37 -19.32 -11.23
N GLY A 266 -12.44 -18.90 -12.49
CA GLY A 266 -13.57 -18.15 -13.06
C GLY A 266 -13.42 -16.63 -12.97
N ASN A 267 -12.42 -16.12 -12.24
CA ASN A 267 -12.07 -14.71 -12.24
C ASN A 267 -11.38 -14.32 -13.58
N PRO A 268 -11.53 -13.08 -14.08
CA PRO A 268 -10.77 -12.57 -15.23
C PRO A 268 -9.25 -12.65 -15.03
N HIS A 269 -8.79 -12.57 -13.79
CA HIS A 269 -7.42 -12.76 -13.34
C HIS A 269 -7.37 -13.96 -12.39
N PRO A 270 -7.28 -15.20 -12.89
CA PRO A 270 -7.51 -16.39 -12.04
C PRO A 270 -6.41 -16.64 -11.00
N GLY A 271 -5.25 -15.99 -11.08
CA GLY A 271 -4.13 -16.25 -10.19
C GLY A 271 -3.42 -17.59 -10.37
N ASP A 272 -2.40 -17.86 -9.56
CA ASP A 272 -1.55 -19.07 -9.71
C ASP A 272 -1.10 -19.69 -8.36
N ASN A 273 -1.70 -19.33 -7.23
CA ASN A 273 -1.33 -19.84 -5.90
C ASN A 273 0.17 -19.69 -5.57
N VAL A 274 0.72 -18.51 -5.82
CA VAL A 274 2.11 -18.21 -5.54
C VAL A 274 2.25 -16.93 -4.70
N LEU A 275 3.37 -16.78 -4.01
CA LEU A 275 3.81 -15.45 -3.62
C LEU A 275 4.64 -14.87 -4.77
N LEU A 276 4.29 -13.68 -5.19
CA LEU A 276 5.05 -12.87 -6.15
C LEU A 276 6.16 -12.12 -5.41
N ARG A 277 7.29 -11.88 -6.07
CA ARG A 277 8.41 -11.13 -5.51
C ARG A 277 8.94 -10.06 -6.46
N ALA A 278 9.26 -8.87 -5.91
CA ALA A 278 9.99 -7.81 -6.60
C ALA A 278 11.14 -7.30 -5.73
N GLY A 279 12.35 -7.20 -6.28
CA GLY A 279 13.51 -6.70 -5.55
C GLY A 279 13.61 -5.17 -5.57
N SER A 280 14.14 -4.56 -4.51
CA SER A 280 14.33 -3.10 -4.41
C SER A 280 15.15 -2.52 -5.56
N GLY A 281 16.14 -3.25 -6.09
CA GLY A 281 16.95 -2.79 -7.21
C GLY A 281 16.15 -2.51 -8.49
N VAL A 282 15.24 -3.41 -8.87
CA VAL A 282 14.38 -3.22 -10.05
C VAL A 282 13.28 -2.18 -9.79
N LEU A 283 12.74 -2.10 -8.57
CA LEU A 283 11.77 -1.09 -8.18
C LEU A 283 12.39 0.32 -8.20
N PHE A 284 13.59 0.50 -7.65
CA PHE A 284 14.31 1.78 -7.70
C PHE A 284 14.69 2.19 -9.13
N ALA A 285 15.08 1.24 -9.98
CA ALA A 285 15.33 1.49 -11.39
C ALA A 285 14.06 1.94 -12.13
N ALA A 286 12.89 1.47 -11.72
CA ALA A 286 11.59 1.90 -12.23
C ALA A 286 11.12 3.26 -11.67
N GLY A 287 11.87 3.89 -10.75
CA GLY A 287 11.58 5.23 -10.23
C GLY A 287 11.00 5.28 -8.83
N VAL A 288 10.80 4.14 -8.17
CA VAL A 288 10.40 4.05 -6.75
C VAL A 288 11.47 4.70 -5.87
N ARG A 289 11.06 5.31 -4.77
CA ARG A 289 11.96 5.93 -3.77
C ARG A 289 11.55 5.55 -2.35
N PRO A 290 12.47 5.59 -1.39
CA PRO A 290 12.09 5.49 0.01
C PRO A 290 11.04 6.53 0.40
N GLY A 291 10.03 6.11 1.16
CA GLY A 291 8.87 6.91 1.55
C GLY A 291 7.72 6.92 0.55
N ASP A 292 7.88 6.40 -0.67
CA ASP A 292 6.73 6.20 -1.58
C ASP A 292 5.79 5.13 -1.03
N LEU A 293 4.50 5.28 -1.28
CA LEU A 293 3.54 4.19 -1.17
C LEU A 293 3.61 3.34 -2.45
N LEU A 294 3.79 2.04 -2.33
CA LEU A 294 3.44 1.09 -3.38
C LEU A 294 1.98 0.70 -3.19
N ASP A 295 1.25 0.64 -4.30
CA ASP A 295 -0.15 0.24 -4.31
C ASP A 295 -0.41 -0.59 -5.57
N ALA A 296 -0.77 -1.86 -5.38
CA ALA A 296 -0.93 -2.84 -6.44
C ALA A 296 -2.39 -3.18 -6.68
N THR A 297 -2.73 -3.41 -7.95
CA THR A 297 -4.06 -3.90 -8.32
C THR A 297 -4.19 -5.39 -8.06
N GLU A 298 -5.39 -5.81 -7.69
CA GLU A 298 -5.78 -7.21 -7.62
C GLU A 298 -5.56 -7.87 -9.00
N GLY A 299 -6.12 -7.30 -10.06
CA GLY A 299 -5.96 -7.82 -11.41
C GLY A 299 -4.59 -7.50 -12.04
N GLY A 300 -3.72 -8.52 -12.16
CA GLY A 300 -2.43 -8.43 -12.84
C GLY A 300 -1.32 -7.80 -12.01
N ALA A 301 -1.53 -7.52 -10.72
CA ALA A 301 -0.55 -6.92 -9.81
C ALA A 301 0.15 -5.69 -10.40
N LYS A 302 -0.61 -4.85 -11.15
CA LYS A 302 -0.11 -3.57 -11.67
C LYS A 302 0.12 -2.64 -10.50
N THR A 303 1.31 -2.05 -10.40
CA THR A 303 1.71 -1.33 -9.19
C THR A 303 2.09 0.11 -9.50
N VAL A 304 1.53 1.03 -8.75
CA VAL A 304 1.98 2.43 -8.73
C VAL A 304 2.85 2.73 -7.53
N ALA A 305 3.75 3.69 -7.68
CA ALA A 305 4.40 4.39 -6.59
C ALA A 305 3.73 5.77 -6.44
N VAL A 306 3.22 6.05 -5.25
CA VAL A 306 2.62 7.34 -4.91
C VAL A 306 3.58 8.10 -4.01
N ARG A 307 3.98 9.28 -4.44
CA ARG A 307 4.89 10.17 -3.73
C ARG A 307 4.17 11.45 -3.38
N CYS A 308 4.00 11.71 -2.09
CA CYS A 308 3.33 12.90 -1.61
C CYS A 308 4.31 13.90 -0.99
N GLY A 309 4.08 15.18 -1.27
CA GLY A 309 4.68 16.32 -0.59
C GLY A 309 3.60 17.22 -0.01
N ASN A 310 3.98 18.42 0.46
CA ASN A 310 3.02 19.37 1.01
C ASN A 310 2.07 19.94 -0.04
N SER A 311 2.49 20.02 -1.31
CA SER A 311 1.71 20.59 -2.42
C SER A 311 0.83 19.58 -3.17
N GLY A 312 1.02 18.27 -2.97
CA GLY A 312 0.27 17.23 -3.66
C GLY A 312 1.03 15.92 -3.83
N CYS A 313 0.43 15.00 -4.58
CA CYS A 313 1.00 13.68 -4.82
C CYS A 313 1.24 13.46 -6.32
N ALA A 314 2.32 12.75 -6.62
CA ALA A 314 2.63 12.21 -7.94
C ALA A 314 2.40 10.70 -7.94
N VAL A 315 1.80 10.19 -9.02
CA VAL A 315 1.54 8.76 -9.22
C VAL A 315 2.34 8.29 -10.42
N LEU A 316 3.12 7.24 -10.24
CA LEU A 316 3.98 6.65 -11.26
C LEU A 316 3.70 5.15 -11.34
N HIS A 317 3.33 4.64 -12.51
CA HIS A 317 3.26 3.19 -12.75
C HIS A 317 4.68 2.62 -12.77
N VAL A 318 4.97 1.66 -11.88
CA VAL A 318 6.35 1.20 -11.61
C VAL A 318 6.56 -0.29 -11.82
N ALA A 319 5.51 -1.11 -11.72
CA ALA A 319 5.64 -2.55 -11.90
C ALA A 319 4.37 -3.19 -12.46
N ASP A 320 4.54 -4.35 -13.10
CA ASP A 320 3.47 -5.26 -13.51
C ASP A 320 3.77 -6.68 -13.02
N GLY A 321 2.73 -7.41 -12.65
CA GLY A 321 2.77 -8.84 -12.39
C GLY A 321 2.49 -9.68 -13.64
N PRO A 322 2.35 -11.01 -13.48
CA PRO A 322 1.74 -11.87 -14.48
C PRO A 322 0.34 -11.36 -14.84
N ALA A 323 -0.02 -11.44 -16.12
CA ALA A 323 -1.35 -10.94 -16.56
C ALA A 323 -2.53 -11.67 -15.90
N ILE A 324 -2.30 -12.89 -15.46
CA ILE A 324 -3.30 -13.71 -14.75
C ILE A 324 -3.31 -13.50 -13.24
N ALA A 325 -2.35 -12.76 -12.68
CA ALA A 325 -2.24 -12.61 -11.22
C ALA A 325 -3.52 -12.03 -10.62
N HIS A 326 -3.92 -12.60 -9.48
CA HIS A 326 -5.01 -12.17 -8.61
C HIS A 326 -4.39 -11.86 -7.25
N ALA A 327 -3.95 -10.60 -7.13
CA ALA A 327 -3.17 -10.17 -5.98
C ALA A 327 -4.06 -9.79 -4.80
N GLU A 328 -3.65 -10.17 -3.59
CA GLU A 328 -4.42 -10.02 -2.37
C GLU A 328 -3.56 -9.49 -1.22
N GLY A 329 -4.21 -8.85 -0.25
CA GLY A 329 -3.63 -8.50 1.04
C GLY A 329 -2.56 -7.41 0.96
N HIS A 330 -1.60 -7.45 1.88
CA HIS A 330 -0.53 -6.45 1.95
C HIS A 330 0.61 -6.75 0.98
N ILE A 331 1.29 -5.70 0.53
CA ILE A 331 2.66 -5.84 0.04
C ILE A 331 3.59 -5.97 1.25
N ALA A 332 4.12 -7.16 1.50
CA ALA A 332 5.07 -7.35 2.60
C ALA A 332 6.49 -6.93 2.20
N ILE A 333 7.11 -6.11 3.03
CA ILE A 333 8.48 -5.63 2.81
C ILE A 333 9.46 -6.43 3.67
N VAL A 334 10.43 -7.10 3.03
CA VAL A 334 11.42 -7.96 3.69
C VAL A 334 12.82 -7.36 3.54
N ARG A 335 13.44 -7.02 4.66
CA ARG A 335 14.80 -6.45 4.76
C ARG A 335 15.86 -7.48 5.06
#